data_f45484a9e53406fd7c0ec5583cc73f82
#
_entry.id   f45484a9e53406fd7c0ec5583cc73f82
#
_cell.length_a   1.000
_cell.length_b   1.000
_cell.length_c   1.000
_cell.angle_alpha   90.00
_cell.angle_beta   90.00
_cell.angle_gamma   90.00
#
_symmetry.space_group_name_H-M   'P 1'
#
loop_
_entity.id
_entity.type
_entity.pdbx_description
1 polymer ?
#
loop_
_entity_poly.entity_id
_entity_poly.type
_entity_poly.pdbx_seq_one_letter_code
_entity_poly.pdbx_strand_id
1 'polypeptide(L)'
;QPVMMTLPPIDGERYLDFLCRDNLRRDRILDWLGEPQMIYRHQELYADTAAEIALRENIPLIPVRQTFLRNHRLSQLIAADGIHLTMPGYEQLFDTLADWVKKNI
;
A
#
# COMPACT_ATOMS: atom_id res chain seq x y z
N GLN A 1 4.11 9.48 22.50
CA GLN A 1 2.82 9.14 21.88
C GLN A 1 3.06 8.54 20.48
N PRO A 2 2.77 7.26 20.30
CA PRO A 2 2.90 6.65 18.97
C PRO A 2 1.85 7.20 18.01
N VAL A 3 2.23 7.25 16.73
CA VAL A 3 1.30 7.58 15.66
C VAL A 3 1.47 6.46 14.62
N MET A 4 0.36 5.90 14.19
CA MET A 4 0.36 4.87 13.14
C MET A 4 0.06 5.50 11.79
N MET A 5 0.49 4.86 10.73
CA MET A 5 0.03 5.21 9.39
C MET A 5 -0.31 3.94 8.61
N THR A 6 -1.27 4.04 7.73
CA THR A 6 -1.52 2.97 6.79
C THR A 6 -0.47 3.01 5.69
N LEU A 7 -0.15 1.87 5.11
CA LEU A 7 0.84 1.79 4.05
C LEU A 7 0.20 2.17 2.70
N PRO A 8 1.00 2.72 1.76
CA PRO A 8 0.52 2.88 0.40
C PRO A 8 0.06 1.55 -0.19
N PRO A 9 -0.94 1.56 -1.08
CA PRO A 9 -1.37 0.32 -1.72
C PRO A 9 -0.29 -0.22 -2.66
N ILE A 10 -0.37 -1.51 -2.97
CA ILE A 10 0.52 -2.17 -3.92
C ILE A 10 -0.24 -2.53 -5.19
N ASP A 11 0.51 -2.78 -6.27
CA ASP A 11 -0.05 -3.33 -7.50
C ASP A 11 0.29 -4.82 -7.55
N GLY A 12 -0.70 -5.66 -7.30
CA GLY A 12 -0.47 -7.11 -7.19
C GLY A 12 0.02 -7.75 -8.48
N GLU A 13 -0.44 -7.29 -9.63
CA GLU A 13 0.00 -7.84 -10.91
C GLU A 13 1.45 -7.47 -11.21
N ARG A 14 1.83 -6.20 -11.02
CA ARG A 14 3.22 -5.77 -11.21
C ARG A 14 4.16 -6.52 -10.26
N TYR A 15 3.74 -6.71 -9.03
CA TYR A 15 4.57 -7.41 -8.06
C TYR A 15 4.74 -8.89 -8.44
N LEU A 16 3.67 -9.53 -8.88
CA LEU A 16 3.76 -10.91 -9.36
C LEU A 16 4.70 -11.03 -10.56
N ASP A 17 4.60 -10.11 -11.52
CA ASP A 17 5.51 -10.07 -12.67
C ASP A 17 6.95 -9.88 -12.24
N PHE A 18 7.19 -9.01 -11.28
CA PHE A 18 8.51 -8.77 -10.71
C PHE A 18 9.07 -10.03 -10.04
N LEU A 19 8.26 -10.72 -9.24
CA LEU A 19 8.67 -11.97 -8.58
C LEU A 19 9.03 -13.06 -9.58
N CYS A 20 8.34 -13.09 -10.73
CA CYS A 20 8.51 -14.15 -11.73
C CYS A 20 9.57 -13.83 -12.80
N ARG A 21 10.29 -12.70 -12.69
CA ARG A 21 11.23 -12.24 -13.72
C ARG A 21 12.45 -13.15 -13.89
N ASP A 22 12.84 -13.89 -12.86
CA ASP A 22 14.05 -14.72 -12.83
C ASP A 22 13.72 -16.22 -12.86
N ASN A 23 12.85 -16.63 -13.78
CA ASN A 23 12.46 -18.03 -13.99
C ASN A 23 11.69 -18.68 -12.84
N LEU A 24 11.14 -17.89 -11.93
CA LEU A 24 10.21 -18.44 -10.95
C LEU A 24 8.92 -18.91 -11.65
N ARG A 25 8.39 -20.03 -11.19
CA ARG A 25 7.22 -20.64 -11.80
C ARG A 25 5.95 -19.86 -11.45
N ARG A 26 5.53 -19.00 -12.37
CA ARG A 26 4.30 -18.22 -12.22
C ARG A 26 3.08 -19.09 -11.97
N ASP A 27 2.98 -20.19 -12.69
CA ASP A 27 1.87 -21.14 -12.55
C ASP A 27 1.76 -21.71 -11.15
N ARG A 28 2.89 -22.08 -10.54
CA ARG A 28 2.90 -22.59 -9.16
C ARG A 28 2.53 -21.54 -8.13
N ILE A 29 3.03 -20.32 -8.33
CA ILE A 29 2.68 -19.20 -7.46
C ILE A 29 1.18 -18.92 -7.55
N LEU A 30 0.63 -18.89 -8.75
CA LEU A 30 -0.81 -18.68 -8.95
C LEU A 30 -1.66 -19.81 -8.40
N ASP A 31 -1.19 -21.06 -8.51
CA ASP A 31 -1.91 -22.19 -7.91
C ASP A 31 -2.02 -22.04 -6.39
N TRP A 32 -0.96 -21.60 -5.75
CA TRP A 32 -0.96 -21.36 -4.32
C TRP A 32 -1.77 -20.13 -3.94
N LEU A 33 -1.61 -19.04 -4.71
CA LEU A 33 -2.19 -17.73 -4.41
C LEU A 33 -3.67 -17.66 -4.79
N GLY A 34 -4.07 -18.32 -5.88
CA GLY A 34 -5.41 -18.30 -6.44
C GLY A 34 -5.56 -17.30 -7.58
N GLU A 35 -5.25 -16.04 -7.34
CA GLU A 35 -5.31 -14.99 -8.36
C GLU A 35 -4.30 -13.89 -8.05
N PRO A 36 -3.81 -13.11 -9.05
CA PRO A 36 -2.80 -12.07 -8.81
C PRO A 36 -3.22 -11.03 -7.78
N GLN A 37 -4.50 -10.66 -7.76
CA GLN A 37 -4.99 -9.64 -6.84
C GLN A 37 -5.08 -10.11 -5.39
N MET A 38 -4.82 -11.39 -5.12
CA MET A 38 -4.77 -11.89 -3.75
C MET A 38 -3.66 -11.22 -2.94
N ILE A 39 -2.55 -10.86 -3.59
CA ILE A 39 -1.46 -10.11 -2.94
C ILE A 39 -1.98 -8.75 -2.45
N TYR A 40 -2.67 -8.02 -3.33
CA TYR A 40 -3.29 -6.74 -2.98
C TYR A 40 -4.31 -6.91 -1.85
N ARG A 41 -5.15 -7.94 -1.94
CA ARG A 41 -6.22 -8.17 -0.96
C ARG A 41 -5.66 -8.49 0.42
N HIS A 42 -4.54 -9.22 0.50
CA HIS A 42 -3.88 -9.48 1.79
C HIS A 42 -3.40 -8.16 2.42
N GLN A 43 -2.82 -7.26 1.62
CA GLN A 43 -2.39 -5.96 2.13
C GLN A 43 -3.59 -5.14 2.61
N GLU A 44 -4.72 -5.19 1.91
CA GLU A 44 -5.96 -4.55 2.33
C GLU A 44 -6.40 -5.03 3.72
N LEU A 45 -6.37 -6.34 3.94
CA LEU A 45 -6.74 -6.92 5.22
C LEU A 45 -5.80 -6.47 6.34
N TYR A 46 -4.50 -6.41 6.08
CA TYR A 46 -3.54 -5.86 7.05
C TYR A 46 -3.82 -4.40 7.36
N ALA A 47 -4.11 -3.60 6.35
CA ALA A 47 -4.42 -2.19 6.54
C ALA A 47 -5.68 -1.99 7.38
N ASP A 48 -6.72 -2.77 7.12
CA ASP A 48 -7.96 -2.73 7.89
C ASP A 48 -7.72 -3.11 9.35
N THR A 49 -6.92 -4.16 9.59
CA THR A 49 -6.58 -4.58 10.95
C THR A 49 -5.79 -3.51 11.69
N ALA A 50 -4.82 -2.89 11.02
CA ALA A 50 -4.05 -1.79 11.62
C ALA A 50 -4.95 -0.62 12.00
N ALA A 51 -5.90 -0.26 11.13
CA ALA A 51 -6.85 0.82 11.40
C ALA A 51 -7.76 0.50 12.59
N GLU A 52 -8.25 -0.74 12.68
CA GLU A 52 -9.06 -1.19 13.81
C GLU A 52 -8.30 -1.12 15.13
N ILE A 53 -7.03 -1.55 15.13
CA ILE A 53 -6.19 -1.51 16.32
C ILE A 53 -5.97 -0.06 16.74
N ALA A 54 -5.65 0.81 15.79
CA ALA A 54 -5.43 2.23 16.09
C ALA A 54 -6.68 2.86 16.73
N LEU A 55 -7.85 2.57 16.17
CA LEU A 55 -9.11 3.08 16.71
C LEU A 55 -9.37 2.56 18.13
N ARG A 56 -9.21 1.26 18.33
CA ARG A 56 -9.47 0.63 19.63
C ARG A 56 -8.52 1.12 20.71
N GLU A 57 -7.25 1.33 20.37
CA GLU A 57 -6.23 1.75 21.31
C GLU A 57 -6.06 3.28 21.41
N ASN A 58 -6.92 4.04 20.72
CA ASN A 58 -6.86 5.50 20.67
C ASN A 58 -5.50 6.02 20.17
N ILE A 59 -4.95 5.35 19.16
CA ILE A 59 -3.70 5.75 18.50
C ILE A 59 -4.05 6.61 17.29
N PRO A 60 -3.49 7.82 17.15
CA PRO A 60 -3.72 8.62 15.95
C PRO A 60 -3.26 7.88 14.70
N LEU A 61 -4.03 7.96 13.62
CA LEU A 61 -3.76 7.25 12.37
C LEU A 61 -3.65 8.24 11.21
N ILE A 62 -2.54 8.17 10.48
CA ILE A 62 -2.36 8.92 9.26
C ILE A 62 -2.88 8.07 8.09
N PRO A 63 -3.92 8.52 7.39
CA PRO A 63 -4.59 7.69 6.37
C PRO A 63 -3.88 7.75 5.01
N VAL A 64 -2.64 7.30 4.95
CA VAL A 64 -1.82 7.33 3.72
C VAL A 64 -2.48 6.51 2.61
N ARG A 65 -2.93 5.30 2.93
CA ARG A 65 -3.55 4.42 1.93
C ARG A 65 -4.75 5.10 1.26
N GLN A 66 -5.60 5.74 2.05
CA GLN A 66 -6.80 6.38 1.54
C GLN A 66 -6.49 7.52 0.56
N THR A 67 -5.44 8.31 0.82
CA THR A 67 -5.06 9.38 -0.10
C THR A 67 -4.55 8.83 -1.42
N PHE A 68 -3.84 7.71 -1.39
CA PHE A 68 -3.38 7.04 -2.61
C PHE A 68 -4.56 6.46 -3.39
N LEU A 69 -5.48 5.76 -2.71
CA LEU A 69 -6.65 5.15 -3.36
C LEU A 69 -7.57 6.18 -4.01
N ARG A 70 -7.61 7.40 -3.51
CA ARG A 70 -8.40 8.49 -4.10
C ARG A 70 -7.75 9.13 -5.31
N ASN A 71 -6.47 8.88 -5.54
CA ASN A 71 -5.75 9.47 -6.66
C ASN A 71 -6.13 8.74 -7.94
N HIS A 72 -6.67 9.49 -8.92
CA HIS A 72 -7.11 8.92 -10.19
C HIS A 72 -5.97 8.41 -11.06
N ARG A 73 -4.73 8.72 -10.69
CA ARG A 73 -3.53 8.28 -11.39
C ARG A 73 -2.66 7.39 -10.50
N LEU A 74 -3.30 6.56 -9.69
CA LEU A 74 -2.62 5.69 -8.73
C LEU A 74 -1.50 4.86 -9.38
N SER A 75 -1.71 4.36 -10.61
CA SER A 75 -0.70 3.57 -11.32
C SER A 75 0.61 4.31 -11.55
N GLN A 76 0.59 5.64 -11.56
CA GLN A 76 1.79 6.47 -11.71
C GLN A 76 2.54 6.69 -10.40
N LEU A 77 1.92 6.35 -9.27
CA LEU A 77 2.51 6.51 -7.95
C LEU A 77 3.29 5.27 -7.51
N ILE A 78 3.05 4.14 -8.16
CA ILE A 78 3.63 2.84 -7.81
C ILE A 78 4.67 2.48 -8.88
N ALA A 79 5.84 2.05 -8.44
CA ALA A 79 6.94 1.68 -9.33
C ALA A 79 6.65 0.38 -10.09
N ALA A 80 7.51 0.06 -11.05
CA ALA A 80 7.35 -1.10 -11.92
C ALA A 80 7.32 -2.43 -11.17
N ASP A 81 7.96 -2.50 -9.98
CA ASP A 81 7.94 -3.70 -9.16
C ASP A 81 6.62 -3.92 -8.38
N GLY A 82 5.73 -2.95 -8.42
CA GLY A 82 4.42 -3.05 -7.77
C GLY A 82 4.40 -2.74 -6.29
N ILE A 83 5.54 -2.52 -5.64
CA ILE A 83 5.61 -2.31 -4.18
C ILE A 83 6.32 -1.03 -3.75
N HIS A 84 7.29 -0.56 -4.51
CA HIS A 84 7.95 0.71 -4.21
C HIS A 84 7.19 1.88 -4.83
N LEU A 85 7.47 3.08 -4.34
CA LEU A 85 6.84 4.29 -4.86
C LEU A 85 7.72 4.92 -5.94
N THR A 86 7.09 5.60 -6.89
CA THR A 86 7.77 6.50 -7.82
C THR A 86 8.05 7.83 -7.13
N MET A 87 8.77 8.75 -7.79
CA MET A 87 8.93 10.11 -7.25
C MET A 87 7.59 10.80 -7.01
N PRO A 88 6.62 10.78 -7.94
CA PRO A 88 5.28 11.30 -7.63
C PRO A 88 4.62 10.58 -6.45
N GLY A 89 4.86 9.29 -6.27
CA GLY A 89 4.36 8.55 -5.12
C GLY A 89 4.94 9.05 -3.81
N TYR A 90 6.24 9.30 -3.76
CA TYR A 90 6.89 9.87 -2.57
C TYR A 90 6.39 11.29 -2.29
N GLU A 91 6.15 12.09 -3.32
CA GLU A 91 5.56 13.43 -3.15
C GLU A 91 4.17 13.35 -2.53
N GLN A 92 3.34 12.41 -3.01
CA GLN A 92 2.01 12.17 -2.43
C GLN A 92 2.11 11.77 -0.96
N LEU A 93 3.04 10.88 -0.64
CA LEU A 93 3.27 10.45 0.74
C LEU A 93 3.70 11.62 1.62
N PHE A 94 4.67 12.39 1.16
CA PHE A 94 5.16 13.55 1.90
C PHE A 94 4.04 14.56 2.17
N ASP A 95 3.26 14.88 1.14
CA ASP A 95 2.15 15.84 1.27
C ASP A 95 1.11 15.35 2.27
N THR A 96 0.80 14.05 2.24
CA THR A 96 -0.14 13.46 3.19
C THR A 96 0.36 13.59 4.63
N LEU A 97 1.64 13.29 4.86
CA LEU A 97 2.25 13.40 6.19
C LEU A 97 2.30 14.84 6.65
N ALA A 98 2.71 15.76 5.78
CA ALA A 98 2.79 17.19 6.10
C ALA A 98 1.42 17.77 6.45
N ASP A 99 0.41 17.45 5.67
CA ASP A 99 -0.97 17.90 5.93
C ASP A 99 -1.48 17.38 7.27
N TRP A 100 -1.22 16.11 7.55
CA TRP A 100 -1.64 15.52 8.81
C TRP A 100 -0.98 16.22 10.01
N VAL A 101 0.33 16.46 9.92
CA VAL A 101 1.08 17.15 10.98
C VAL A 101 0.50 18.55 11.21
N LYS A 102 0.24 19.30 10.15
CA LYS A 102 -0.33 20.66 10.26
C LYS A 102 -1.68 20.66 10.93
N LYS A 103 -2.51 19.63 10.72
CA LYS A 103 -3.86 19.56 11.29
C LYS A 103 -3.88 19.02 12.70
N ASN A 104 -2.89 18.23 13.11
CA ASN A 104 -2.93 17.44 14.35
C ASN A 104 -1.83 17.80 15.35
N ILE A 105 -0.92 18.66 14.98
CA ILE A 105 0.16 19.16 15.86
C ILE A 105 0.28 20.71 15.74
#